data_bab88436daf7df8f5de2455f521b5751
#
_entry.id   bab88436daf7df8f5de2455f521b5751
#
_cell.length_a   1.000
_cell.length_b   1.000
_cell.length_c   1.000
_cell.angle_alpha   90.00
_cell.angle_beta   90.00
_cell.angle_gamma   90.00
#
_symmetry.space_group_name_H-M   'P 1'
#
loop_
_entity.id
_entity.type
_entity.pdbx_description
1 polymer ?
#
loop_
_entity_poly.entity_id
_entity_poly.type
_entity_poly.pdbx_seq_one_letter_code
_entity_poly.pdbx_strand_id
1 'polypeptide(L)'
;LFHLMPELPEVETIARDLNAAGLVGKTLTCARVYWDRTVAEPSVPEFCRLIEKKQIAAVGRRGKFLVIDFSDGGHLLVHLRMSGRLHLVSSGAERLAHEHVVFAFEDGSELRFHDTRKFGRVYLMADAERILGRLGPEPLDPMFTPRILFEGMRKRSRRVKPLLLDQAFVAGIGNIYTDEALWEARIHPRRTSDSLSAAEVRALHGAIRRVLRRGIKNLGTSLGTGKANFYSVARRSGRNRDELKVFRRTGEPCPRCAA
;
A
#
# COMPACT_ATOMS: atom_id res chain seq x y z
N LEU A 1 18.91 -3.42 8.74
CA LEU A 1 17.73 -2.56 8.97
C LEU A 1 16.67 -2.86 7.90
N PHE A 2 15.73 -3.76 8.20
CA PHE A 2 14.61 -4.04 7.31
C PHE A 2 13.61 -2.89 7.39
N HIS A 3 13.65 -1.99 6.43
CA HIS A 3 12.64 -0.95 6.27
C HIS A 3 11.38 -1.59 5.69
N LEU A 4 10.27 -1.35 6.32
CA LEU A 4 8.97 -1.87 5.91
C LEU A 4 8.39 -0.99 4.82
N MET A 5 7.92 -1.65 3.78
CA MET A 5 7.12 -1.02 2.73
C MET A 5 5.68 -0.87 3.23
N PRO A 6 5.02 0.27 3.03
CA PRO A 6 3.57 0.35 3.22
C PRO A 6 2.85 -0.77 2.48
N GLU A 7 2.03 -1.53 3.21
CA GLU A 7 1.20 -2.60 2.69
C GLU A 7 -0.24 -2.10 2.49
N LEU A 8 -1.16 -2.97 2.17
CA LEU A 8 -2.57 -2.62 1.91
C LEU A 8 -3.19 -1.72 3.00
N PRO A 9 -3.08 -2.01 4.31
CA PRO A 9 -3.69 -1.16 5.34
C PRO A 9 -3.12 0.26 5.40
N GLU A 10 -1.82 0.41 5.17
CA GLU A 10 -1.16 1.71 5.17
C GLU A 10 -1.62 2.55 3.96
N VAL A 11 -1.72 1.93 2.77
CA VAL A 11 -2.18 2.62 1.55
C VAL A 11 -3.67 2.96 1.65
N GLU A 12 -4.48 2.07 2.23
CA GLU A 12 -5.90 2.34 2.52
C GLU A 12 -6.07 3.53 3.47
N THR A 13 -5.24 3.63 4.49
CA THR A 13 -5.26 4.76 5.43
C THR A 13 -4.95 6.07 4.72
N ILE A 14 -3.96 6.07 3.81
CA ILE A 14 -3.63 7.24 2.99
C ILE A 14 -4.80 7.64 2.09
N ALA A 15 -5.42 6.69 1.41
CA ALA A 15 -6.56 6.97 0.53
C ALA A 15 -7.73 7.59 1.32
N ARG A 16 -8.02 7.06 2.50
CA ARG A 16 -9.07 7.61 3.40
C ARG A 16 -8.73 9.01 3.90
N ASP A 17 -7.48 9.25 4.29
CA ASP A 17 -7.04 10.57 4.74
C ASP A 17 -7.15 11.61 3.63
N LEU A 18 -6.78 11.27 2.39
CA LEU A 18 -6.91 12.16 1.23
C LEU A 18 -8.37 12.48 0.91
N ASN A 19 -9.26 11.49 0.98
CA ASN A 19 -10.71 11.71 0.83
C ASN A 19 -11.25 12.61 1.95
N ALA A 20 -10.90 12.34 3.20
CA ALA A 20 -11.32 13.15 4.35
C ALA A 20 -10.78 14.58 4.30
N ALA A 21 -9.62 14.79 3.68
CA ALA A 21 -9.04 16.11 3.42
C ALA A 21 -9.66 16.84 2.21
N GLY A 22 -10.68 16.27 1.57
CA GLY A 22 -11.38 16.90 0.46
C GLY A 22 -10.55 16.96 -0.83
N LEU A 23 -9.74 15.93 -1.10
CA LEU A 23 -8.93 15.91 -2.32
C LEU A 23 -9.80 15.74 -3.59
N VAL A 24 -10.92 15.02 -3.48
CA VAL A 24 -11.88 14.86 -4.58
C VAL A 24 -12.49 16.21 -4.93
N GLY A 25 -12.58 16.50 -6.22
CA GLY A 25 -13.06 17.77 -6.76
C GLY A 25 -11.98 18.84 -6.95
N LYS A 26 -10.78 18.68 -6.34
CA LYS A 26 -9.68 19.63 -6.56
C LYS A 26 -9.12 19.51 -7.97
N THR A 27 -8.73 20.65 -8.53
CA THR A 27 -8.10 20.76 -9.84
C THR A 27 -6.60 21.04 -9.67
N LEU A 28 -5.78 20.29 -10.40
CA LEU A 28 -4.33 20.46 -10.44
C LEU A 28 -3.96 21.65 -11.34
N THR A 29 -3.09 22.53 -10.83
CA THR A 29 -2.50 23.63 -11.62
C THR A 29 -1.21 23.21 -12.30
N CYS A 30 -0.35 22.46 -11.57
CA CYS A 30 0.90 21.95 -12.12
C CYS A 30 1.46 20.80 -11.26
N ALA A 31 2.44 20.08 -11.80
CA ALA A 31 3.34 19.26 -11.04
C ALA A 31 4.78 19.75 -11.18
N ARG A 32 5.53 19.74 -10.09
CA ARG A 32 6.97 20.04 -10.07
C ARG A 32 7.72 18.78 -9.67
N VAL A 33 8.64 18.33 -10.52
CA VAL A 33 9.44 17.12 -10.32
C VAL A 33 10.89 17.51 -10.00
N TYR A 34 11.38 17.06 -8.84
CA TYR A 34 12.74 17.34 -8.35
C TYR A 34 13.67 16.12 -8.42
N TRP A 35 13.10 14.94 -8.72
CA TRP A 35 13.85 13.71 -8.98
C TRP A 35 13.13 12.89 -10.05
N ASP A 36 13.66 12.94 -11.25
CA ASP A 36 13.02 12.42 -12.48
C ASP A 36 12.63 10.95 -12.37
N ARG A 37 13.47 10.12 -11.75
CA ARG A 37 13.21 8.69 -11.58
C ARG A 37 11.98 8.38 -10.71
N THR A 38 11.42 9.37 -10.01
CA THR A 38 10.15 9.18 -9.28
C THR A 38 8.98 9.04 -10.25
N VAL A 39 9.00 9.76 -11.35
CA VAL A 39 8.03 9.59 -12.45
C VAL A 39 8.49 8.40 -13.29
N ALA A 40 7.69 7.36 -13.30
CA ALA A 40 8.01 6.14 -14.04
C ALA A 40 7.44 6.16 -15.46
N GLU A 41 6.30 6.83 -15.64
CA GLU A 41 5.60 7.00 -16.93
C GLU A 41 4.61 8.18 -16.81
N PRO A 42 4.46 9.05 -17.83
CA PRO A 42 5.32 9.18 -19.03
C PRO A 42 6.67 9.87 -18.72
N SER A 43 7.33 10.49 -19.71
CA SER A 43 8.51 11.33 -19.46
C SER A 43 8.15 12.52 -18.56
N VAL A 44 9.13 13.06 -17.80
CA VAL A 44 8.87 14.17 -16.86
C VAL A 44 8.25 15.39 -17.53
N PRO A 45 8.75 15.87 -18.70
CA PRO A 45 8.11 17.00 -19.38
C PRO A 45 6.66 16.72 -19.76
N GLU A 46 6.39 15.52 -20.26
CA GLU A 46 5.04 15.11 -20.64
C GLU A 46 4.13 14.94 -19.42
N PHE A 47 4.64 14.35 -18.35
CA PHE A 47 3.94 14.24 -17.07
C PHE A 47 3.49 15.60 -16.55
N CYS A 48 4.40 16.60 -16.50
CA CYS A 48 4.08 17.94 -16.04
C CYS A 48 3.02 18.62 -16.93
N ARG A 49 3.12 18.42 -18.24
CA ARG A 49 2.13 18.97 -19.18
C ARG A 49 0.76 18.32 -19.05
N LEU A 50 0.71 16.99 -18.94
CA LEU A 50 -0.55 16.23 -18.92
C LEU A 50 -1.30 16.33 -17.59
N ILE A 51 -0.62 16.67 -16.49
CA ILE A 51 -1.25 16.77 -15.18
C ILE A 51 -2.03 18.08 -14.99
N GLU A 52 -1.70 19.10 -15.77
CA GLU A 52 -2.34 20.42 -15.68
C GLU A 52 -3.84 20.35 -15.97
N LYS A 53 -4.62 21.08 -15.20
CA LYS A 53 -6.09 21.19 -15.29
C LYS A 53 -6.84 19.88 -15.07
N LYS A 54 -6.16 18.81 -14.65
CA LYS A 54 -6.85 17.57 -14.28
C LYS A 54 -7.60 17.75 -12.96
N GLN A 55 -8.88 17.42 -12.98
CA GLN A 55 -9.73 17.42 -11.79
C GLN A 55 -9.80 16.00 -11.21
N ILE A 56 -9.62 15.88 -9.91
CA ILE A 56 -9.68 14.60 -9.20
C ILE A 56 -11.14 14.17 -9.06
N ALA A 57 -11.50 13.04 -9.66
CA ALA A 57 -12.82 12.43 -9.59
C ALA A 57 -12.96 11.44 -8.42
N ALA A 58 -11.91 10.66 -8.14
CA ALA A 58 -11.92 9.70 -7.06
C ALA A 58 -10.51 9.45 -6.49
N VAL A 59 -10.43 9.03 -5.24
CA VAL A 59 -9.21 8.55 -4.58
C VAL A 59 -9.47 7.21 -3.95
N GLY A 60 -8.72 6.21 -4.37
CA GLY A 60 -8.85 4.83 -3.92
C GLY A 60 -7.50 4.13 -3.85
N ARG A 61 -7.56 2.80 -3.82
CA ARG A 61 -6.36 1.97 -3.80
C ARG A 61 -6.61 0.65 -4.56
N ARG A 62 -5.53 0.10 -5.12
CA ARG A 62 -5.49 -1.28 -5.63
C ARG A 62 -4.16 -1.93 -5.19
N GLY A 63 -4.24 -3.03 -4.42
CA GLY A 63 -3.06 -3.63 -3.80
C GLY A 63 -2.30 -2.64 -2.93
N LYS A 64 -1.06 -2.32 -3.31
CA LYS A 64 -0.19 -1.33 -2.65
C LYS A 64 -0.06 -0.03 -3.46
N PHE A 65 -0.88 0.16 -4.47
CA PHE A 65 -0.97 1.39 -5.22
C PHE A 65 -2.08 2.29 -4.67
N LEU A 66 -1.77 3.55 -4.39
CA LEU A 66 -2.78 4.60 -4.33
C LEU A 66 -3.21 4.90 -5.76
N VAL A 67 -4.50 5.03 -5.98
CA VAL A 67 -5.11 5.31 -7.29
C VAL A 67 -5.89 6.61 -7.16
N ILE A 68 -5.54 7.59 -7.96
CA ILE A 68 -6.25 8.85 -8.08
C ILE A 68 -6.80 8.92 -9.50
N ASP A 69 -8.12 8.89 -9.62
CA ASP A 69 -8.82 8.94 -10.89
C ASP A 69 -9.18 10.39 -11.24
N PHE A 70 -9.06 10.75 -12.51
CA PHE A 70 -9.41 12.06 -13.02
C PHE A 70 -10.74 12.04 -13.78
N SER A 71 -11.39 13.20 -13.82
CA SER A 71 -12.70 13.36 -14.48
C SER A 71 -12.66 13.08 -15.98
N ASP A 72 -11.49 13.21 -16.61
CA ASP A 72 -11.25 12.93 -18.04
C ASP A 72 -10.91 11.46 -18.33
N GLY A 73 -10.98 10.57 -17.32
CA GLY A 73 -10.70 9.14 -17.44
C GLY A 73 -9.24 8.74 -17.27
N GLY A 74 -8.32 9.68 -17.02
CA GLY A 74 -6.92 9.37 -16.70
C GLY A 74 -6.72 8.96 -15.26
N HIS A 75 -5.54 8.35 -14.95
CA HIS A 75 -5.21 7.82 -13.65
C HIS A 75 -3.81 8.24 -13.20
N LEU A 76 -3.68 8.67 -11.94
CA LEU A 76 -2.39 8.83 -11.26
C LEU A 76 -2.21 7.69 -10.28
N LEU A 77 -1.24 6.81 -10.54
CA LEU A 77 -0.90 5.71 -9.64
C LEU A 77 0.33 6.09 -8.84
N VAL A 78 0.28 5.91 -7.52
CA VAL A 78 1.42 6.14 -6.63
C VAL A 78 1.77 4.87 -5.88
N HIS A 79 3.00 4.38 -6.07
CA HIS A 79 3.55 3.27 -5.30
C HIS A 79 4.61 3.78 -4.34
N LEU A 80 4.32 3.74 -3.05
CA LEU A 80 5.18 4.31 -2.00
C LEU A 80 6.50 3.56 -1.81
N ARG A 81 6.57 2.29 -2.20
CA ARG A 81 7.72 1.42 -1.93
C ARG A 81 8.06 1.43 -0.44
N MET A 82 9.32 1.67 -0.06
CA MET A 82 9.81 1.46 1.32
C MET A 82 9.76 2.71 2.20
N SER A 83 9.85 3.91 1.65
CA SER A 83 9.95 5.16 2.40
C SER A 83 9.11 6.30 1.83
N GLY A 84 8.36 6.03 0.76
CA GLY A 84 7.46 7.02 0.17
C GLY A 84 6.36 7.43 1.13
N ARG A 85 6.05 8.72 1.17
CA ARG A 85 5.00 9.33 1.98
C ARG A 85 4.33 10.44 1.17
N LEU A 86 3.10 10.72 1.52
CA LEU A 86 2.35 11.84 0.97
C LEU A 86 2.03 12.84 2.09
N HIS A 87 2.22 14.12 1.81
CA HIS A 87 1.90 15.22 2.70
C HIS A 87 1.00 16.22 1.98
N LEU A 88 -0.09 16.59 2.59
CA LEU A 88 -0.93 17.71 2.13
C LEU A 88 -0.55 18.94 2.95
N VAL A 89 -0.16 20.01 2.27
CA VAL A 89 0.32 21.25 2.88
C VAL A 89 -0.20 22.47 2.12
N SER A 90 -0.11 23.67 2.71
CA SER A 90 -0.34 24.93 2.00
C SER A 90 0.84 25.26 1.08
N SER A 91 0.59 26.01 -0.01
CA SER A 91 1.61 26.39 -0.99
C SER A 91 2.76 27.24 -0.41
N GLY A 92 2.52 27.96 0.69
CA GLY A 92 3.56 28.74 1.38
C GLY A 92 4.50 27.92 2.27
N ALA A 93 4.25 26.62 2.43
CA ALA A 93 5.12 25.77 3.25
C ALA A 93 6.47 25.56 2.58
N GLU A 94 7.57 25.69 3.36
CA GLU A 94 8.92 25.39 2.87
C GLU A 94 9.00 23.97 2.35
N ARG A 95 9.68 23.77 1.20
CA ARG A 95 9.94 22.46 0.63
C ARG A 95 11.01 21.74 1.45
N LEU A 96 10.65 20.57 1.96
CA LEU A 96 11.58 19.73 2.71
C LEU A 96 12.52 18.94 1.77
N ALA A 97 13.66 18.54 2.31
CA ALA A 97 14.54 17.59 1.64
C ALA A 97 13.78 16.29 1.31
N HIS A 98 14.09 15.68 0.16
CA HIS A 98 13.46 14.43 -0.32
C HIS A 98 11.99 14.54 -0.75
N GLU A 99 11.41 15.72 -0.87
CA GLU A 99 10.16 15.93 -1.58
C GLU A 99 10.45 15.97 -3.09
N HIS A 100 10.13 14.87 -3.77
CA HIS A 100 10.54 14.60 -5.14
C HIS A 100 9.51 14.98 -6.19
N VAL A 101 8.23 14.97 -5.85
CA VAL A 101 7.14 15.47 -6.69
C VAL A 101 6.19 16.29 -5.83
N VAL A 102 5.82 17.45 -6.34
CA VAL A 102 4.85 18.37 -5.74
C VAL A 102 3.71 18.59 -6.72
N PHE A 103 2.50 18.26 -6.32
CA PHE A 103 1.27 18.52 -7.06
C PHE A 103 0.60 19.74 -6.46
N ALA A 104 0.48 20.83 -7.21
CA ALA A 104 -0.18 22.05 -6.77
C ALA A 104 -1.63 22.08 -7.23
N PHE A 105 -2.53 22.59 -6.38
CA PHE A 105 -3.95 22.73 -6.64
C PHE A 105 -4.38 24.19 -6.76
N GLU A 106 -5.52 24.44 -7.41
CA GLU A 106 -6.07 25.80 -7.60
C GLU A 106 -6.39 26.51 -6.28
N ASP A 107 -6.73 25.76 -5.24
CA ASP A 107 -7.01 26.31 -3.91
C ASP A 107 -5.77 26.68 -3.11
N GLY A 108 -4.58 26.60 -3.72
CA GLY A 108 -3.30 26.91 -3.08
C GLY A 108 -2.79 25.81 -2.15
N SER A 109 -3.40 24.63 -2.09
CA SER A 109 -2.84 23.47 -1.39
C SER A 109 -1.87 22.69 -2.28
N GLU A 110 -1.00 21.89 -1.66
CA GLU A 110 -0.07 21.02 -2.39
C GLU A 110 -0.07 19.61 -1.81
N LEU A 111 -0.10 18.60 -2.67
CA LEU A 111 0.18 17.21 -2.32
C LEU A 111 1.64 16.91 -2.66
N ARG A 112 2.46 16.59 -1.66
CA ARG A 112 3.89 16.38 -1.82
C ARG A 112 4.28 14.94 -1.60
N PHE A 113 5.03 14.38 -2.54
CA PHE A 113 5.59 13.03 -2.46
C PHE A 113 7.02 13.10 -1.94
N HIS A 114 7.20 12.64 -0.69
CA HIS A 114 8.48 12.58 0.00
C HIS A 114 9.00 11.14 0.02
N ASP A 115 10.28 10.92 -0.34
CA ASP A 115 10.89 9.59 -0.31
C ASP A 115 12.42 9.64 -0.12
N THR A 116 12.90 9.39 1.10
CA THR A 116 14.32 9.42 1.45
C THR A 116 15.16 8.41 0.66
N ARG A 117 14.58 7.29 0.24
CA ARG A 117 15.28 6.20 -0.47
C ARG A 117 15.15 6.27 -2.00
N LYS A 118 14.30 7.15 -2.52
CA LYS A 118 14.09 7.34 -3.96
C LYS A 118 13.60 6.09 -4.72
N PHE A 119 12.90 5.17 -4.05
CA PHE A 119 12.36 3.95 -4.65
C PHE A 119 10.91 4.08 -5.09
N GLY A 120 10.18 5.02 -4.52
CA GLY A 120 8.79 5.27 -4.86
C GLY A 120 8.60 5.64 -6.31
N ARG A 121 7.42 5.37 -6.83
CA ARG A 121 7.11 5.59 -8.25
C ARG A 121 5.73 6.19 -8.41
N VAL A 122 5.65 7.08 -9.37
CA VAL A 122 4.42 7.75 -9.80
C VAL A 122 4.22 7.46 -11.29
N TYR A 123 2.99 7.15 -11.68
CA TYR A 123 2.61 6.86 -13.06
C TYR A 123 1.39 7.71 -13.41
N LEU A 124 1.41 8.37 -14.54
CA LEU A 124 0.25 9.06 -15.11
C LEU A 124 -0.12 8.37 -16.44
N MET A 125 -1.31 7.82 -16.53
CA MET A 125 -1.70 7.00 -17.67
C MET A 125 -3.21 7.04 -17.93
N ALA A 126 -3.58 6.76 -19.17
CA ALA A 126 -4.99 6.65 -19.56
C ALA A 126 -5.60 5.29 -19.17
N ASP A 127 -4.79 4.24 -19.18
CA ASP A 127 -5.22 2.87 -18.86
C ASP A 127 -4.43 2.32 -17.68
N ALA A 128 -5.04 2.32 -16.51
CA ALA A 128 -4.44 1.79 -15.28
C ALA A 128 -4.28 0.26 -15.28
N GLU A 129 -5.08 -0.48 -16.09
CA GLU A 129 -5.04 -1.94 -16.15
C GLU A 129 -3.70 -2.47 -16.68
N ARG A 130 -2.95 -1.68 -17.43
CA ARG A 130 -1.57 -2.03 -17.84
C ARG A 130 -0.66 -2.39 -16.65
N ILE A 131 -0.91 -1.78 -15.48
CA ILE A 131 -0.17 -2.05 -14.23
C ILE A 131 -1.04 -2.85 -13.26
N LEU A 132 -2.25 -2.38 -13.00
CA LEU A 132 -3.12 -2.95 -11.97
C LEU A 132 -3.69 -4.32 -12.36
N GLY A 133 -3.89 -4.59 -13.65
CA GLY A 133 -4.35 -5.88 -14.17
C GLY A 133 -3.36 -7.05 -13.94
N ARG A 134 -2.09 -6.73 -13.64
CA ARG A 134 -1.09 -7.74 -13.25
C ARG A 134 -1.19 -8.19 -11.79
N LEU A 135 -2.00 -7.50 -11.00
CA LEU A 135 -2.17 -7.82 -9.59
C LEU A 135 -3.20 -8.94 -9.42
N GLY A 136 -2.93 -9.84 -8.50
CA GLY A 136 -3.87 -10.86 -8.06
C GLY A 136 -5.11 -10.26 -7.39
N PRO A 137 -6.07 -11.10 -6.94
CA PRO A 137 -7.30 -10.64 -6.31
C PRO A 137 -7.03 -9.80 -5.06
N GLU A 138 -7.95 -8.86 -4.79
CA GLU A 138 -7.98 -8.08 -3.55
C GLU A 138 -8.43 -8.98 -2.38
N PRO A 139 -7.64 -9.10 -1.30
CA PRO A 139 -7.95 -10.03 -0.23
C PRO A 139 -9.20 -9.65 0.59
N LEU A 140 -9.63 -8.39 0.52
CA LEU A 140 -10.82 -7.89 1.20
C LEU A 140 -12.07 -7.87 0.32
N ASP A 141 -11.92 -8.12 -0.98
CA ASP A 141 -13.03 -8.24 -1.90
C ASP A 141 -13.91 -9.45 -1.52
N PRO A 142 -15.26 -9.32 -1.54
CA PRO A 142 -16.17 -10.44 -1.36
C PRO A 142 -15.94 -11.58 -2.35
N MET A 143 -15.52 -11.28 -3.58
CA MET A 143 -15.22 -12.26 -4.61
C MET A 143 -13.97 -13.09 -4.34
N PHE A 144 -13.05 -12.62 -3.48
CA PHE A 144 -11.91 -13.42 -3.05
C PHE A 144 -12.36 -14.44 -1.99
N THR A 145 -12.78 -15.60 -2.42
CA THR A 145 -13.32 -16.67 -1.57
C THR A 145 -12.23 -17.66 -1.12
N PRO A 146 -12.48 -18.46 -0.04
CA PRO A 146 -11.59 -19.56 0.34
C PRO A 146 -11.35 -20.57 -0.79
N ARG A 147 -12.33 -20.78 -1.66
CA ARG A 147 -12.23 -21.65 -2.84
C ARG A 147 -11.20 -21.13 -3.84
N ILE A 148 -11.27 -19.84 -4.18
CA ILE A 148 -10.30 -19.20 -5.10
C ILE A 148 -8.87 -19.30 -4.54
N LEU A 149 -8.69 -19.03 -3.23
CA LEU A 149 -7.39 -19.18 -2.58
C LEU A 149 -6.90 -20.64 -2.63
N PHE A 150 -7.77 -21.60 -2.34
CA PHE A 150 -7.43 -23.03 -2.37
C PHE A 150 -7.02 -23.49 -3.76
N GLU A 151 -7.82 -23.20 -4.78
CA GLU A 151 -7.52 -23.53 -6.18
C GLU A 151 -6.21 -22.91 -6.64
N GLY A 152 -5.97 -21.64 -6.26
CA GLY A 152 -4.72 -20.94 -6.56
C GLY A 152 -3.50 -21.58 -5.89
N MET A 153 -3.62 -22.04 -4.65
CA MET A 153 -2.55 -22.71 -3.91
C MET A 153 -2.25 -24.11 -4.46
N ARG A 154 -3.29 -24.87 -4.80
CA ARG A 154 -3.16 -26.24 -5.35
C ARG A 154 -2.44 -26.27 -6.71
N LYS A 155 -2.53 -25.21 -7.49
CA LYS A 155 -1.86 -25.09 -8.80
C LYS A 155 -0.37 -24.74 -8.69
N ARG A 156 0.17 -24.56 -7.47
CA ARG A 156 1.54 -24.09 -7.24
C ARG A 156 2.20 -24.91 -6.13
N SER A 157 3.41 -25.41 -6.39
CA SER A 157 4.22 -26.08 -5.34
C SER A 157 5.33 -25.12 -4.85
N ARG A 158 4.89 -24.04 -4.16
CA ARG A 158 5.78 -23.02 -3.60
C ARG A 158 5.59 -22.93 -2.09
N ARG A 159 6.60 -22.48 -1.36
CA ARG A 159 6.43 -22.15 0.06
C ARG A 159 5.34 -21.10 0.23
N VAL A 160 4.49 -21.29 1.25
CA VAL A 160 3.29 -20.45 1.47
C VAL A 160 3.64 -18.98 1.66
N LYS A 161 4.67 -18.66 2.48
CA LYS A 161 5.03 -17.25 2.72
C LYS A 161 5.47 -16.53 1.46
N PRO A 162 6.45 -17.01 0.67
CA PRO A 162 6.81 -16.37 -0.60
C PRO A 162 5.64 -16.28 -1.60
N LEU A 163 4.74 -17.24 -1.60
CA LEU A 163 3.57 -17.22 -2.46
C LEU A 163 2.60 -16.10 -2.07
N LEU A 164 2.33 -15.90 -0.78
CA LEU A 164 1.48 -14.80 -0.27
C LEU A 164 2.10 -13.42 -0.47
N LEU A 165 3.43 -13.31 -0.57
CA LEU A 165 4.15 -12.06 -0.88
C LEU A 165 4.08 -11.70 -2.37
N ASP A 166 3.75 -12.65 -3.23
CA ASP A 166 3.63 -12.45 -4.67
C ASP A 166 2.36 -11.64 -4.99
N GLN A 167 2.55 -10.40 -5.43
CA GLN A 167 1.44 -9.49 -5.68
C GLN A 167 0.54 -9.94 -6.84
N ALA A 168 1.02 -10.81 -7.72
CA ALA A 168 0.21 -11.46 -8.76
C ALA A 168 -0.62 -12.64 -8.23
N PHE A 169 -0.30 -13.14 -7.03
CA PHE A 169 -1.08 -14.18 -6.37
C PHE A 169 -2.19 -13.61 -5.48
N VAL A 170 -1.84 -12.69 -4.58
CA VAL A 170 -2.80 -11.92 -3.76
C VAL A 170 -2.26 -10.51 -3.60
N ALA A 171 -3.03 -9.52 -3.99
CA ALA A 171 -2.58 -8.13 -3.97
C ALA A 171 -2.55 -7.55 -2.55
N GLY A 172 -1.64 -6.62 -2.31
CA GLY A 172 -1.63 -5.77 -1.12
C GLY A 172 -0.97 -6.36 0.13
N ILE A 173 -0.83 -7.67 0.25
CA ILE A 173 -0.20 -8.31 1.40
C ILE A 173 1.33 -8.21 1.29
N GLY A 174 2.00 -7.91 2.40
CA GLY A 174 3.45 -7.92 2.49
C GLY A 174 3.92 -8.69 3.73
N ASN A 175 5.13 -8.41 4.19
CA ASN A 175 5.76 -9.20 5.25
C ASN A 175 5.02 -9.16 6.58
N ILE A 176 4.51 -7.99 6.98
CA ILE A 176 3.81 -7.84 8.27
C ILE A 176 2.58 -8.73 8.28
N TYR A 177 1.68 -8.47 7.35
CA TYR A 177 0.36 -9.11 7.36
C TYR A 177 0.42 -10.57 6.92
N THR A 178 1.46 -10.98 6.16
CA THR A 178 1.70 -12.41 5.86
C THR A 178 2.10 -13.17 7.12
N ASP A 179 3.07 -12.67 7.89
CA ASP A 179 3.53 -13.36 9.11
C ASP A 179 2.41 -13.45 10.15
N GLU A 180 1.68 -12.37 10.36
CA GLU A 180 0.55 -12.33 11.28
C GLU A 180 -0.60 -13.27 10.83
N ALA A 181 -0.91 -13.33 9.54
CA ALA A 181 -1.94 -14.22 9.01
C ALA A 181 -1.58 -15.70 9.12
N LEU A 182 -0.33 -16.05 8.82
CA LEU A 182 0.17 -17.42 8.96
C LEU A 182 0.18 -17.86 10.43
N TRP A 183 0.62 -16.99 11.34
CA TRP A 183 0.57 -17.27 12.77
C TRP A 183 -0.88 -17.46 13.26
N GLU A 184 -1.80 -16.58 12.85
CA GLU A 184 -3.20 -16.68 13.25
C GLU A 184 -3.85 -17.96 12.73
N ALA A 185 -3.53 -18.35 11.47
CA ALA A 185 -4.00 -19.58 10.85
C ALA A 185 -3.29 -20.86 11.35
N ARG A 186 -2.24 -20.74 12.17
CA ARG A 186 -1.40 -21.87 12.66
C ARG A 186 -0.72 -22.64 11.52
N ILE A 187 -0.29 -21.94 10.47
CA ILE A 187 0.39 -22.52 9.31
C ILE A 187 1.86 -22.13 9.35
N HIS A 188 2.74 -23.13 9.33
CA HIS A 188 4.18 -22.88 9.28
C HIS A 188 4.58 -22.26 7.94
N PRO A 189 5.34 -21.14 7.88
CA PRO A 189 5.62 -20.38 6.66
C PRO A 189 6.42 -21.14 5.59
N ARG A 190 7.10 -22.22 5.97
CA ARG A 190 7.89 -23.07 5.06
C ARG A 190 7.09 -24.22 4.44
N ARG A 191 5.86 -24.46 4.85
CA ARG A 191 5.01 -25.45 4.21
C ARG A 191 4.79 -25.11 2.73
N THR A 192 4.64 -26.12 1.90
CA THR A 192 4.27 -25.93 0.49
C THR A 192 2.78 -25.68 0.36
N SER A 193 2.41 -24.83 -0.60
CA SER A 193 1.03 -24.37 -0.79
C SER A 193 0.06 -25.49 -1.14
N ASP A 194 0.53 -26.48 -1.92
CA ASP A 194 -0.23 -27.66 -2.35
C ASP A 194 -0.44 -28.68 -1.22
N SER A 195 0.34 -28.62 -0.13
CA SER A 195 0.19 -29.48 1.03
C SER A 195 -0.92 -29.03 2.00
N LEU A 196 -1.48 -27.83 1.80
CA LEU A 196 -2.53 -27.34 2.68
C LEU A 196 -3.88 -27.99 2.37
N SER A 197 -4.57 -28.45 3.41
CA SER A 197 -5.94 -28.91 3.31
C SER A 197 -6.92 -27.76 3.06
N ALA A 198 -8.12 -28.07 2.58
CA ALA A 198 -9.17 -27.07 2.38
C ALA A 198 -9.56 -26.36 3.70
N ALA A 199 -9.50 -27.06 4.84
CA ALA A 199 -9.77 -26.49 6.15
C ALA A 199 -8.69 -25.46 6.55
N GLU A 200 -7.40 -25.78 6.34
CA GLU A 200 -6.29 -24.89 6.61
C GLU A 200 -6.34 -23.65 5.71
N VAL A 201 -6.65 -23.81 4.42
CA VAL A 201 -6.78 -22.66 3.50
C VAL A 201 -7.98 -21.78 3.87
N ARG A 202 -9.09 -22.36 4.32
CA ARG A 202 -10.23 -21.59 4.85
C ARG A 202 -9.82 -20.78 6.10
N ALA A 203 -9.08 -21.39 7.00
CA ALA A 203 -8.54 -20.71 8.19
C ALA A 203 -7.61 -19.56 7.79
N LEU A 204 -6.70 -19.79 6.84
CA LEU A 204 -5.77 -18.78 6.32
C LEU A 204 -6.50 -17.63 5.63
N HIS A 205 -7.48 -17.90 4.78
CA HIS A 205 -8.32 -16.88 4.16
C HIS A 205 -8.98 -15.98 5.22
N GLY A 206 -9.59 -16.60 6.24
CA GLY A 206 -10.19 -15.86 7.35
C GLY A 206 -9.17 -15.02 8.13
N ALA A 207 -7.98 -15.58 8.40
CA ALA A 207 -6.89 -14.90 9.08
C ALA A 207 -6.39 -13.69 8.29
N ILE A 208 -6.13 -13.84 6.98
CA ILE A 208 -5.74 -12.73 6.09
C ILE A 208 -6.73 -11.56 6.22
N ARG A 209 -8.02 -11.84 6.10
CA ARG A 209 -9.05 -10.80 6.17
C ARG A 209 -9.12 -10.13 7.55
N ARG A 210 -8.96 -10.89 8.63
CA ARG A 210 -8.97 -10.33 10.00
C ARG A 210 -7.76 -9.44 10.27
N VAL A 211 -6.54 -9.90 9.95
CA VAL A 211 -5.33 -9.11 10.21
C VAL A 211 -5.30 -7.83 9.37
N LEU A 212 -5.76 -7.88 8.11
CA LEU A 212 -5.83 -6.70 7.26
C LEU A 212 -6.87 -5.69 7.76
N ARG A 213 -8.08 -6.14 8.14
CA ARG A 213 -9.13 -5.26 8.71
C ARG A 213 -8.67 -4.64 10.02
N ARG A 214 -7.99 -5.39 10.89
CA ARG A 214 -7.38 -4.88 12.11
C ARG A 214 -6.32 -3.83 11.80
N GLY A 215 -5.44 -4.09 10.82
CA GLY A 215 -4.46 -3.13 10.33
C GLY A 215 -5.10 -1.83 9.87
N ILE A 216 -6.16 -1.89 9.06
CA ILE A 216 -6.91 -0.70 8.59
C ILE A 216 -7.55 0.04 9.78
N LYS A 217 -8.22 -0.68 10.70
CA LYS A 217 -8.83 -0.08 11.90
C LYS A 217 -7.81 0.68 12.74
N ASN A 218 -6.58 0.16 12.82
CA ASN A 218 -5.48 0.74 13.58
C ASN A 218 -4.62 1.73 12.76
N LEU A 219 -5.11 2.21 11.61
CA LEU A 219 -4.42 3.16 10.74
C LEU A 219 -3.07 2.66 10.19
N GLY A 220 -2.91 1.35 10.02
CA GLY A 220 -1.66 0.73 9.59
C GLY A 220 -0.66 0.50 10.72
N THR A 221 0.54 0.06 10.35
CA THR A 221 1.63 -0.28 11.27
C THR A 221 2.76 0.73 11.15
N SER A 222 2.99 1.53 12.20
CA SER A 222 4.18 2.36 12.33
C SER A 222 5.19 1.68 13.25
N LEU A 223 6.41 1.52 12.77
CA LEU A 223 7.50 0.87 13.51
C LEU A 223 8.69 1.83 13.65
N GLY A 224 9.37 1.75 14.76
CA GLY A 224 10.53 2.59 15.09
C GLY A 224 10.29 3.44 16.34
N THR A 225 11.39 3.88 16.95
CA THR A 225 11.43 4.82 18.06
C THR A 225 11.84 6.19 17.51
N GLY A 226 11.04 7.23 17.75
CA GLY A 226 11.31 8.62 17.36
C GLY A 226 10.89 8.99 15.94
N LYS A 227 11.42 8.38 14.90
CA LYS A 227 10.98 8.59 13.50
C LYS A 227 10.32 7.32 12.99
N ALA A 228 8.99 7.24 13.05
CA ALA A 228 8.24 6.11 12.50
C ALA A 228 8.47 5.99 10.99
N ASN A 229 8.48 4.74 10.48
CA ASN A 229 8.63 4.46 9.05
C ASN A 229 7.38 4.81 8.25
N PHE A 230 6.20 4.86 8.89
CA PHE A 230 4.93 5.21 8.28
C PHE A 230 4.19 6.26 9.12
N TYR A 231 3.68 7.27 8.43
CA TYR A 231 2.69 8.24 8.90
C TYR A 231 1.63 8.41 7.82
N SER A 232 0.40 8.58 8.22
CA SER A 232 -0.69 8.93 7.32
C SER A 232 -0.55 10.38 6.81
N VAL A 233 -1.35 10.77 5.82
CA VAL A 233 -1.37 12.15 5.31
C VAL A 233 -1.72 13.14 6.41
N ALA A 234 -2.62 12.77 7.33
CA ALA A 234 -2.97 13.54 8.51
C ALA A 234 -1.89 13.48 9.63
N ARG A 235 -0.67 13.03 9.31
CA ARG A 235 0.47 12.87 10.23
C ARG A 235 0.21 11.98 11.45
N ARG A 236 -0.77 11.07 11.35
CA ARG A 236 -1.09 10.08 12.39
C ARG A 236 -0.20 8.86 12.24
N SER A 237 0.34 8.35 13.34
CA SER A 237 1.05 7.08 13.37
C SER A 237 0.07 5.91 13.33
N GLY A 238 0.42 4.85 12.61
CA GLY A 238 -0.29 3.59 12.68
C GLY A 238 -0.10 2.90 14.04
N ARG A 239 -1.18 2.44 14.64
CA ARG A 239 -1.22 1.83 15.98
C ARG A 239 -1.24 0.30 15.96
N ASN A 240 -1.15 -0.32 14.79
CA ASN A 240 -1.25 -1.77 14.66
C ASN A 240 0.00 -2.51 15.21
N ARG A 241 1.08 -1.78 15.57
CA ARG A 241 2.28 -2.35 16.18
C ARG A 241 1.97 -3.16 17.44
N ASP A 242 1.08 -2.64 18.29
CA ASP A 242 0.79 -3.25 19.59
C ASP A 242 -0.07 -4.52 19.46
N GLU A 243 -0.63 -4.76 18.28
CA GLU A 243 -1.41 -5.95 17.94
C GLU A 243 -0.56 -7.08 17.32
N LEU A 244 0.70 -6.82 16.98
CA LEU A 244 1.56 -7.80 16.32
C LEU A 244 1.92 -8.95 17.26
N LYS A 245 1.82 -10.18 16.75
CA LYS A 245 2.04 -11.41 17.53
C LYS A 245 3.39 -12.06 17.23
N VAL A 246 3.87 -11.93 16.00
CA VAL A 246 5.15 -12.58 15.59
C VAL A 246 6.07 -11.66 14.79
N PHE A 247 5.53 -10.66 14.11
CA PHE A 247 6.35 -9.81 13.26
C PHE A 247 7.34 -8.98 14.10
N ARG A 248 8.66 -9.10 13.81
CA ARG A 248 9.78 -8.48 14.57
C ARG A 248 9.87 -8.90 16.04
N ARG A 249 9.42 -10.10 16.38
CA ARG A 249 9.54 -10.66 17.71
C ARG A 249 10.55 -11.82 17.78
N THR A 250 11.60 -11.75 16.96
CA THR A 250 12.67 -12.76 16.96
C THR A 250 13.34 -12.80 18.34
N GLY A 251 13.43 -14.00 18.92
CA GLY A 251 14.00 -14.21 20.25
C GLY A 251 13.04 -13.93 21.42
N GLU A 252 11.82 -13.50 21.15
CA GLU A 252 10.78 -13.35 22.17
C GLU A 252 9.90 -14.60 22.24
N PRO A 253 9.42 -14.97 23.43
CA PRO A 253 8.49 -16.09 23.59
C PRO A 253 7.24 -15.94 22.72
N CYS A 254 6.78 -17.05 22.15
CA CYS A 254 5.55 -17.08 21.39
C CYS A 254 4.36 -16.74 22.30
N PRO A 255 3.51 -15.74 21.98
CA PRO A 255 2.39 -15.35 22.84
C PRO A 255 1.28 -16.41 22.92
N ARG A 256 1.38 -17.51 22.14
CA ARG A 256 0.41 -18.62 22.16
C ARG A 256 0.88 -19.81 22.98
N CYS A 257 2.17 -20.18 22.90
CA CYS A 257 2.70 -21.42 23.48
C CYS A 257 3.95 -21.21 24.33
N ALA A 258 4.41 -19.99 24.47
CA ALA A 258 5.60 -19.59 25.23
C ALA A 258 6.94 -20.25 24.75
N ALA A 259 6.94 -20.96 23.62
CA ALA A 259 8.16 -21.51 23.03
C ALA A 259 9.02 -20.41 22.38
#